data_a2171c0a5507d22b46455dcceea124d1
#
_entry.id   a2171c0a5507d22b46455dcceea124d1
#
_cell.length_a   1.000
_cell.length_b   1.000
_cell.length_c   1.000
_cell.angle_alpha   90.00
_cell.angle_beta   90.00
_cell.angle_gamma   90.00
#
_symmetry.space_group_name_H-M   'P 1'
#
loop_
_entity.id
_entity.type
_entity.pdbx_description
1 polymer ?
#
loop_
_entity_poly.entity_id
_entity_poly.type
_entity_poly.pdbx_seq_one_letter_code
_entity_poly.pdbx_strand_id
1 'polypeptide(L)'
;RTHLKDYQEAINENTGLLLKVHPSNYAVVGFHSVPPIEDLAELGHEYQIPVFEDLGSGSLIDLTDFGLPAEPVVKDRLAKGVDILTFSGDKLLGGPQAGIIIGKKDLITQVRQHSLMRALRVDKLTLSALEATLRQYINPKDLLDRLPMLWRYTRSISELRILADHLSNRLSVILADHAKIEVVKSSAQIGSGSLPIDQLSSIAIAIHSHQFSTNQIAKLFRLSGIIGRIRGDQLWLDVRSVTEVELSTILNAAKEVVKQLDGNNNSSNVS
;
A
#
# COMPACT_ATOMS: atom_id res chain seq x y z
N ARG A 1 -12.71 7.44 23.61
CA ARG A 1 -13.92 7.34 22.81
C ARG A 1 -14.40 8.73 22.44
N THR A 2 -14.74 8.93 21.16
CA THR A 2 -15.36 10.17 20.69
C THR A 2 -16.80 9.86 20.31
N HIS A 3 -17.73 10.68 20.80
CA HIS A 3 -19.16 10.55 20.55
C HIS A 3 -19.67 11.80 19.81
N LEU A 4 -20.81 11.71 19.15
CA LEU A 4 -21.42 12.85 18.46
C LEU A 4 -21.65 14.03 19.39
N LYS A 5 -22.03 13.73 20.65
CA LYS A 5 -22.20 14.72 21.71
C LYS A 5 -20.96 15.58 21.97
N ASP A 6 -19.76 14.98 21.87
CA ASP A 6 -18.51 15.71 22.09
C ASP A 6 -18.28 16.78 21.01
N TYR A 7 -18.68 16.49 19.76
CA TYR A 7 -18.70 17.49 18.68
C TYR A 7 -19.75 18.57 18.94
N GLN A 8 -20.97 18.18 19.30
CA GLN A 8 -22.07 19.09 19.53
C GLN A 8 -21.75 20.08 20.67
N GLU A 9 -21.16 19.61 21.76
CA GLU A 9 -20.79 20.45 22.93
C GLU A 9 -19.61 21.39 22.60
N ALA A 10 -18.77 21.05 21.62
CA ALA A 10 -17.61 21.86 21.22
C ALA A 10 -17.98 22.97 20.21
N ILE A 11 -19.14 22.89 19.55
CA ILE A 11 -19.59 23.90 18.58
C ILE A 11 -19.81 25.24 19.27
N ASN A 12 -19.24 26.30 18.69
CA ASN A 12 -19.42 27.67 19.14
C ASN A 12 -19.29 28.63 17.94
N GLU A 13 -19.41 29.95 18.18
CA GLU A 13 -19.35 30.99 17.15
C GLU A 13 -18.05 31.02 16.34
N ASN A 14 -16.97 30.44 16.83
CA ASN A 14 -15.68 30.36 16.15
C ASN A 14 -15.47 29.02 15.40
N THR A 15 -16.46 28.12 15.43
CA THR A 15 -16.34 26.82 14.76
C THR A 15 -16.50 26.97 13.25
N GLY A 16 -15.42 26.80 12.49
CA GLY A 16 -15.39 26.95 11.04
C GLY A 16 -15.69 25.66 10.24
N LEU A 17 -15.44 24.48 10.84
CA LEU A 17 -15.72 23.18 10.23
C LEU A 17 -15.74 22.06 11.28
N LEU A 18 -16.37 20.93 10.97
CA LEU A 18 -16.25 19.67 11.69
C LEU A 18 -15.31 18.76 10.94
N LEU A 19 -14.18 18.39 11.60
CA LEU A 19 -13.14 17.55 10.98
C LEU A 19 -13.20 16.12 11.50
N LYS A 20 -13.26 15.16 10.57
CA LYS A 20 -13.04 13.74 10.84
C LYS A 20 -11.83 13.26 10.07
N VAL A 21 -10.89 12.60 10.76
CA VAL A 21 -9.71 11.99 10.15
C VAL A 21 -9.85 10.48 10.22
N HIS A 22 -9.80 9.82 9.06
CA HIS A 22 -9.78 8.37 8.98
C HIS A 22 -8.37 7.84 9.26
N PRO A 23 -8.19 6.88 10.20
CA PRO A 23 -6.88 6.35 10.55
C PRO A 23 -6.39 5.34 9.49
N SER A 24 -6.04 5.84 8.28
CA SER A 24 -5.66 4.99 7.16
C SER A 24 -4.33 4.23 7.35
N ASN A 25 -3.42 4.75 8.19
CA ASN A 25 -2.06 4.21 8.35
C ASN A 25 -1.74 3.69 9.76
N TYR A 26 -2.72 3.71 10.67
CA TYR A 26 -2.63 3.12 12.00
C TYR A 26 -4.00 2.57 12.42
N ALA A 27 -4.02 1.71 13.41
CA ALA A 27 -5.26 1.22 13.99
C ALA A 27 -5.27 1.52 15.49
N VAL A 28 -6.42 1.97 15.98
CA VAL A 28 -6.67 2.10 17.41
C VAL A 28 -7.29 0.81 17.91
N VAL A 29 -6.59 0.08 18.76
CA VAL A 29 -7.04 -1.18 19.32
C VAL A 29 -7.52 -0.98 20.76
N GLY A 30 -8.68 -1.55 21.11
CA GLY A 30 -9.26 -1.48 22.45
C GLY A 30 -10.60 -0.73 22.48
N PHE A 31 -10.89 -0.13 23.61
CA PHE A 31 -12.17 0.58 23.83
C PHE A 31 -12.17 1.95 23.16
N HIS A 32 -12.34 1.99 21.86
CA HIS A 32 -12.53 3.21 21.10
C HIS A 32 -13.90 3.24 20.40
N SER A 33 -14.41 4.41 20.12
CA SER A 33 -15.55 4.66 19.23
C SER A 33 -15.36 6.00 18.55
N VAL A 34 -15.86 6.09 17.34
CA VAL A 34 -15.94 7.34 16.56
C VAL A 34 -17.36 7.46 16.00
N PRO A 35 -17.93 8.66 15.94
CA PRO A 35 -19.27 8.82 15.38
C PRO A 35 -19.29 8.42 13.91
N PRO A 36 -20.39 7.81 13.43
CA PRO A 36 -20.63 7.64 12.00
C PRO A 36 -20.49 8.96 11.25
N ILE A 37 -20.07 8.90 10.00
CA ILE A 37 -19.89 10.14 9.21
C ILE A 37 -21.25 10.79 8.88
N GLU A 38 -22.26 9.97 8.74
CA GLU A 38 -23.64 10.39 8.52
C GLU A 38 -24.15 11.30 9.65
N ASP A 39 -23.92 10.87 10.90
CA ASP A 39 -24.34 11.63 12.08
C ASP A 39 -23.59 12.98 12.16
N LEU A 40 -22.30 13.00 11.79
CA LEU A 40 -21.53 14.25 11.70
C LEU A 40 -22.02 15.15 10.58
N ALA A 41 -22.42 14.58 9.43
CA ALA A 41 -22.98 15.34 8.31
C ALA A 41 -24.31 15.98 8.71
N GLU A 42 -25.20 15.25 9.39
CA GLU A 42 -26.47 15.78 9.90
C GLU A 42 -26.23 16.91 10.90
N LEU A 43 -25.30 16.71 11.87
CA LEU A 43 -24.93 17.74 12.84
C LEU A 43 -24.37 19.01 12.15
N GLY A 44 -23.48 18.83 11.17
CA GLY A 44 -22.93 19.96 10.41
C GLY A 44 -23.99 20.73 9.65
N HIS A 45 -24.95 20.04 9.05
CA HIS A 45 -26.08 20.67 8.34
C HIS A 45 -27.00 21.41 9.30
N GLU A 46 -27.30 20.87 10.48
CA GLU A 46 -28.10 21.51 11.51
C GLU A 46 -27.51 22.86 11.95
N TYR A 47 -26.21 22.90 12.16
CA TYR A 47 -25.47 24.10 12.60
C TYR A 47 -24.93 24.95 11.44
N GLN A 48 -25.19 24.58 10.19
CA GLN A 48 -24.68 25.23 8.97
C GLN A 48 -23.12 25.29 8.94
N ILE A 49 -22.46 24.29 9.48
CA ILE A 49 -21.01 24.16 9.55
C ILE A 49 -20.56 23.06 8.58
N PRO A 50 -19.58 23.32 7.67
CA PRO A 50 -19.09 22.31 6.74
C PRO A 50 -18.49 21.09 7.46
N VAL A 51 -18.74 19.90 6.93
CA VAL A 51 -18.12 18.65 7.37
C VAL A 51 -17.00 18.26 6.45
N PHE A 52 -15.81 18.12 7.00
CA PHE A 52 -14.60 17.75 6.29
C PHE A 52 -14.13 16.36 6.74
N GLU A 53 -13.93 15.43 5.81
CA GLU A 53 -13.32 14.13 6.11
C GLU A 53 -11.98 13.98 5.38
N ASP A 54 -10.91 13.69 6.12
CA ASP A 54 -9.63 13.26 5.56
C ASP A 54 -9.57 11.73 5.55
N LEU A 55 -9.69 11.13 4.37
CA LEU A 55 -9.65 9.68 4.20
C LEU A 55 -8.23 9.12 4.17
N GLY A 56 -7.27 9.91 3.76
CA GLY A 56 -5.90 9.47 3.59
C GLY A 56 -5.70 8.39 2.51
N SER A 57 -6.39 7.26 2.57
CA SER A 57 -6.23 6.11 1.66
C SER A 57 -6.74 6.33 0.23
N GLY A 58 -7.91 6.94 0.07
CA GLY A 58 -8.46 7.34 -1.23
C GLY A 58 -8.94 6.21 -2.14
N SER A 59 -9.69 5.24 -1.63
CA SER A 59 -10.30 4.23 -2.49
C SER A 59 -11.44 4.79 -3.34
N LEU A 60 -11.40 4.57 -4.67
CA LEU A 60 -12.48 4.92 -5.60
C LEU A 60 -13.44 3.77 -5.87
N ILE A 61 -13.11 2.56 -5.43
CA ILE A 61 -13.89 1.32 -5.63
C ILE A 61 -14.08 0.61 -4.29
N ASP A 62 -15.11 -0.22 -4.20
CA ASP A 62 -15.26 -1.12 -3.07
C ASP A 62 -14.25 -2.27 -3.20
N LEU A 63 -13.27 -2.31 -2.28
CA LEU A 63 -12.24 -3.35 -2.28
C LEU A 63 -12.81 -4.72 -1.93
N THR A 64 -13.98 -4.80 -1.27
CA THR A 64 -14.63 -6.06 -0.93
C THR A 64 -15.12 -6.82 -2.17
N ASP A 65 -15.42 -6.13 -3.27
CA ASP A 65 -15.74 -6.73 -4.57
C ASP A 65 -14.58 -7.59 -5.11
N PHE A 66 -13.37 -7.35 -4.62
CA PHE A 66 -12.14 -8.04 -5.00
C PHE A 66 -11.63 -8.98 -3.90
N GLY A 67 -12.43 -9.24 -2.86
CA GLY A 67 -12.06 -10.09 -1.72
C GLY A 67 -11.00 -9.47 -0.79
N LEU A 68 -10.84 -8.16 -0.83
CA LEU A 68 -9.93 -7.40 0.03
C LEU A 68 -10.69 -6.80 1.23
N PRO A 69 -10.00 -6.37 2.29
CA PRO A 69 -10.63 -5.69 3.42
C PRO A 69 -11.38 -4.43 2.99
N ALA A 70 -12.46 -4.14 3.72
CA ALA A 70 -13.27 -2.94 3.48
C ALA A 70 -12.48 -1.66 3.79
N GLU A 71 -12.59 -0.68 2.91
CA GLU A 71 -12.02 0.65 3.07
C GLU A 71 -13.04 1.70 2.65
N PRO A 72 -13.10 2.87 3.27
CA PRO A 72 -14.04 3.90 2.89
C PRO A 72 -13.91 4.31 1.43
N VAL A 73 -15.01 4.23 0.68
CA VAL A 73 -15.05 4.63 -0.73
C VAL A 73 -15.40 6.11 -0.84
N VAL A 74 -14.62 6.85 -1.60
CA VAL A 74 -14.76 8.31 -1.80
C VAL A 74 -16.17 8.71 -2.20
N LYS A 75 -16.78 8.01 -3.18
CA LYS A 75 -18.14 8.28 -3.66
C LYS A 75 -19.18 8.12 -2.54
N ASP A 76 -19.04 7.09 -1.72
CA ASP A 76 -20.01 6.80 -0.67
C ASP A 76 -19.93 7.83 0.46
N ARG A 77 -18.74 8.34 0.76
CA ARG A 77 -18.57 9.40 1.76
C ARG A 77 -19.26 10.71 1.34
N LEU A 78 -19.12 11.09 0.07
CA LEU A 78 -19.85 12.24 -0.48
C LEU A 78 -21.36 12.02 -0.46
N ALA A 79 -21.83 10.82 -0.79
CA ALA A 79 -23.26 10.48 -0.73
C ALA A 79 -23.83 10.53 0.70
N LYS A 80 -22.99 10.34 1.72
CA LYS A 80 -23.32 10.44 3.14
C LYS A 80 -23.30 11.87 3.70
N GLY A 81 -23.14 12.88 2.82
CA GLY A 81 -23.28 14.28 3.19
C GLY A 81 -21.99 15.00 3.57
N VAL A 82 -20.83 14.41 3.37
CA VAL A 82 -19.54 15.11 3.54
C VAL A 82 -19.41 16.26 2.56
N ASP A 83 -19.03 17.44 3.05
CA ASP A 83 -18.93 18.67 2.25
C ASP A 83 -17.60 18.80 1.54
N ILE A 84 -16.51 18.41 2.20
CA ILE A 84 -15.14 18.37 1.67
C ILE A 84 -14.51 17.05 2.08
N LEU A 85 -13.78 16.45 1.15
CA LEU A 85 -13.05 15.20 1.35
C LEU A 85 -11.67 15.30 0.76
N THR A 86 -10.66 14.80 1.50
CA THR A 86 -9.27 14.71 1.04
C THR A 86 -8.78 13.28 1.05
N PHE A 87 -7.88 12.97 0.12
CA PHE A 87 -7.22 11.68 0.03
C PHE A 87 -5.94 11.74 -0.80
N SER A 88 -5.12 10.70 -0.69
CA SER A 88 -3.84 10.60 -1.39
C SER A 88 -3.96 9.90 -2.73
N GLY A 89 -3.24 10.39 -3.74
CA GLY A 89 -3.16 9.77 -5.06
C GLY A 89 -2.25 8.56 -5.13
N ASP A 90 -1.26 8.47 -4.26
CA ASP A 90 -0.18 7.45 -4.27
C ASP A 90 -0.43 6.27 -3.33
N LYS A 91 -1.61 6.18 -2.71
CA LYS A 91 -2.00 5.04 -1.88
C LYS A 91 -2.91 4.08 -2.67
N LEU A 92 -4.12 3.79 -2.18
CA LEU A 92 -5.04 2.85 -2.81
C LEU A 92 -5.51 3.27 -4.21
N LEU A 93 -5.43 4.56 -4.54
CA LEU A 93 -5.68 5.02 -5.91
C LEU A 93 -4.64 4.49 -6.91
N GLY A 94 -3.40 4.23 -6.47
CA GLY A 94 -2.33 3.70 -7.33
C GLY A 94 -1.75 4.69 -8.32
N GLY A 95 -1.91 5.99 -8.08
CA GLY A 95 -1.41 7.09 -8.90
C GLY A 95 -0.12 7.73 -8.36
N PRO A 96 0.25 8.91 -8.87
CA PRO A 96 1.38 9.68 -8.37
C PRO A 96 1.09 10.28 -7.00
N GLN A 97 2.14 10.69 -6.29
CA GLN A 97 1.99 11.42 -5.04
C GLN A 97 1.30 12.77 -5.29
N ALA A 98 0.10 12.90 -4.77
CA ALA A 98 -0.71 14.10 -4.84
C ALA A 98 -1.76 14.10 -3.72
N GLY A 99 -2.04 15.24 -3.12
CA GLY A 99 -3.22 15.46 -2.30
C GLY A 99 -4.41 15.84 -3.19
N ILE A 100 -5.49 15.12 -3.08
CA ILE A 100 -6.71 15.36 -3.85
C ILE A 100 -7.77 15.94 -2.90
N ILE A 101 -8.42 17.02 -3.29
CA ILE A 101 -9.50 17.68 -2.55
C ILE A 101 -10.73 17.69 -3.44
N ILE A 102 -11.83 17.13 -2.98
CA ILE A 102 -13.12 17.14 -3.67
C ILE A 102 -14.24 17.56 -2.71
N GLY A 103 -15.34 18.02 -3.22
CA GLY A 103 -16.48 18.43 -2.40
C GLY A 103 -17.40 19.43 -3.07
N LYS A 104 -18.18 20.14 -2.26
CA LYS A 104 -19.13 21.17 -2.72
C LYS A 104 -18.41 22.28 -3.48
N LYS A 105 -19.00 22.69 -4.61
CA LYS A 105 -18.38 23.62 -5.58
C LYS A 105 -17.95 24.95 -4.96
N ASP A 106 -18.75 25.51 -4.09
CA ASP A 106 -18.50 26.79 -3.40
C ASP A 106 -17.28 26.69 -2.49
N LEU A 107 -17.16 25.61 -1.69
CA LEU A 107 -16.04 25.37 -0.80
C LEU A 107 -14.74 25.07 -1.60
N ILE A 108 -14.83 24.27 -2.65
CA ILE A 108 -13.68 24.02 -3.53
C ILE A 108 -13.22 25.31 -4.24
N THR A 109 -14.15 26.20 -4.59
CA THR A 109 -13.80 27.50 -5.17
C THR A 109 -13.03 28.37 -4.17
N GLN A 110 -13.44 28.41 -2.90
CA GLN A 110 -12.71 29.11 -1.84
C GLN A 110 -11.28 28.54 -1.65
N VAL A 111 -11.16 27.21 -1.59
CA VAL A 111 -9.84 26.54 -1.50
C VAL A 111 -8.94 26.93 -2.69
N ARG A 112 -9.48 26.91 -3.91
CA ARG A 112 -8.72 27.26 -5.14
C ARG A 112 -8.25 28.71 -5.19
N GLN A 113 -9.00 29.61 -4.58
CA GLN A 113 -8.68 31.05 -4.53
C GLN A 113 -7.70 31.42 -3.43
N HIS A 114 -7.45 30.50 -2.49
CA HIS A 114 -6.52 30.74 -1.38
C HIS A 114 -5.09 30.92 -1.88
N SER A 115 -4.36 31.89 -1.33
CA SER A 115 -3.00 32.25 -1.77
C SER A 115 -1.99 31.08 -1.72
N LEU A 116 -2.15 30.18 -0.76
CA LEU A 116 -1.32 28.99 -0.62
C LEU A 116 -1.43 28.02 -1.81
N MET A 117 -2.54 28.04 -2.54
CA MET A 117 -2.72 27.13 -3.69
C MET A 117 -1.63 27.29 -4.76
N ARG A 118 -1.05 28.49 -4.90
CA ARG A 118 0.06 28.70 -5.82
C ARG A 118 1.31 27.94 -5.41
N ALA A 119 1.57 27.83 -4.11
CA ALA A 119 2.73 27.11 -3.57
C ALA A 119 2.52 25.60 -3.51
N LEU A 120 1.27 25.15 -3.29
CA LEU A 120 0.92 23.73 -3.03
C LEU A 120 0.48 22.98 -4.28
N ARG A 121 0.23 23.66 -5.41
CA ARG A 121 -0.21 22.99 -6.65
C ARG A 121 0.84 22.04 -7.17
N VAL A 122 0.41 20.86 -7.60
CA VAL A 122 1.27 19.88 -8.28
C VAL A 122 1.69 20.37 -9.67
N ASP A 123 2.78 19.85 -10.19
CA ASP A 123 3.29 20.12 -11.53
C ASP A 123 2.47 19.41 -12.62
N LYS A 124 2.79 19.72 -13.89
CA LYS A 124 2.07 19.18 -15.05
C LYS A 124 2.26 17.67 -15.24
N LEU A 125 3.43 17.13 -14.89
CA LEU A 125 3.72 15.70 -15.04
C LEU A 125 2.89 14.89 -14.03
N THR A 126 2.81 15.37 -12.79
CA THR A 126 1.97 14.81 -11.75
C THR A 126 0.49 14.81 -12.17
N LEU A 127 0.00 15.94 -12.74
CA LEU A 127 -1.38 16.02 -13.25
C LEU A 127 -1.64 15.02 -14.38
N SER A 128 -0.71 14.90 -15.34
CA SER A 128 -0.85 13.96 -16.45
C SER A 128 -0.84 12.50 -15.99
N ALA A 129 0.03 12.16 -15.03
CA ALA A 129 0.07 10.82 -14.45
C ALA A 129 -1.19 10.52 -13.64
N LEU A 130 -1.69 11.49 -12.86
CA LEU A 130 -2.94 11.34 -12.10
C LEU A 130 -4.13 11.16 -13.06
N GLU A 131 -4.22 11.94 -14.14
CA GLU A 131 -5.26 11.79 -15.16
C GLU A 131 -5.22 10.39 -15.79
N ALA A 132 -4.03 9.91 -16.17
CA ALA A 132 -3.86 8.57 -16.74
C ALA A 132 -4.34 7.48 -15.78
N THR A 133 -4.05 7.63 -14.47
CA THR A 133 -4.52 6.72 -13.42
C THR A 133 -6.04 6.77 -13.28
N LEU A 134 -6.63 7.96 -13.16
CA LEU A 134 -8.08 8.13 -13.00
C LEU A 134 -8.86 7.59 -14.20
N ARG A 135 -8.33 7.71 -15.42
CA ARG A 135 -8.94 7.12 -16.62
C ARG A 135 -9.09 5.60 -16.55
N GLN A 136 -8.26 4.89 -15.78
CA GLN A 136 -8.41 3.44 -15.60
C GLN A 136 -9.71 3.11 -14.84
N TYR A 137 -10.13 3.97 -13.93
CA TYR A 137 -11.35 3.79 -13.12
C TYR A 137 -12.66 4.05 -13.88
N ILE A 138 -12.61 4.64 -15.08
CA ILE A 138 -13.81 4.87 -15.91
C ILE A 138 -14.44 3.54 -16.35
N ASN A 139 -13.62 2.50 -16.59
CA ASN A 139 -14.09 1.17 -16.90
C ASN A 139 -13.68 0.16 -15.82
N PRO A 140 -14.51 -0.07 -14.80
CA PRO A 140 -14.16 -0.94 -13.68
C PRO A 140 -13.89 -2.39 -14.04
N LYS A 141 -14.39 -2.87 -15.19
CA LYS A 141 -14.24 -4.28 -15.62
C LYS A 141 -12.80 -4.69 -15.89
N ASP A 142 -11.94 -3.74 -16.27
CA ASP A 142 -10.56 -4.00 -16.66
C ASP A 142 -9.56 -3.57 -15.58
N LEU A 143 -10.01 -3.22 -14.38
CA LEU A 143 -9.15 -2.65 -13.32
C LEU A 143 -8.05 -3.60 -12.87
N LEU A 144 -8.35 -4.89 -12.76
CA LEU A 144 -7.37 -5.91 -12.37
C LEU A 144 -6.17 -5.96 -13.31
N ASP A 145 -6.42 -5.82 -14.61
CA ASP A 145 -5.36 -5.88 -15.63
C ASP A 145 -4.57 -4.57 -15.74
N ARG A 146 -5.19 -3.45 -15.36
CA ARG A 146 -4.64 -2.11 -15.58
C ARG A 146 -4.01 -1.47 -14.35
N LEU A 147 -4.42 -1.90 -13.15
CA LEU A 147 -3.85 -1.41 -11.89
C LEU A 147 -2.90 -2.45 -11.29
N PRO A 148 -1.58 -2.28 -11.45
CA PRO A 148 -0.60 -3.25 -10.96
C PRO A 148 -0.71 -3.54 -9.46
N MET A 149 -1.17 -2.54 -8.69
CA MET A 149 -1.40 -2.68 -7.25
C MET A 149 -2.56 -3.66 -6.99
N LEU A 150 -3.72 -3.45 -7.62
CA LEU A 150 -4.91 -4.26 -7.41
C LEU A 150 -4.66 -5.71 -7.86
N TRP A 151 -4.03 -5.91 -9.01
CA TRP A 151 -3.61 -7.22 -9.49
C TRP A 151 -2.73 -7.94 -8.45
N ARG A 152 -1.73 -7.26 -7.85
CA ARG A 152 -0.86 -7.88 -6.82
C ARG A 152 -1.64 -8.28 -5.57
N TYR A 153 -2.61 -7.47 -5.14
CA TYR A 153 -3.40 -7.77 -3.95
C TYR A 153 -4.34 -8.96 -4.13
N THR A 154 -4.92 -9.12 -5.31
CA THR A 154 -5.94 -10.13 -5.61
C THR A 154 -5.39 -11.49 -6.06
N ARG A 155 -4.06 -11.62 -6.26
CA ARG A 155 -3.46 -12.90 -6.65
C ARG A 155 -3.81 -14.01 -5.66
N SER A 156 -4.27 -15.14 -6.18
CA SER A 156 -4.65 -16.30 -5.39
C SER A 156 -3.43 -17.01 -4.79
N ILE A 157 -3.63 -17.68 -3.65
CA ILE A 157 -2.57 -18.49 -3.02
C ILE A 157 -2.11 -19.64 -3.92
N SER A 158 -3.00 -20.20 -4.74
CA SER A 158 -2.66 -21.24 -5.73
C SER A 158 -1.70 -20.73 -6.80
N GLU A 159 -1.95 -19.56 -7.38
CA GLU A 159 -1.03 -18.93 -8.34
C GLU A 159 0.33 -18.62 -7.71
N LEU A 160 0.32 -18.03 -6.51
CA LEU A 160 1.55 -17.73 -5.77
C LEU A 160 2.35 -19.01 -5.46
N ARG A 161 1.66 -20.10 -5.16
CA ARG A 161 2.30 -21.38 -4.88
C ARG A 161 2.99 -21.96 -6.11
N ILE A 162 2.32 -21.96 -7.26
CA ILE A 162 2.91 -22.41 -8.53
C ILE A 162 4.16 -21.60 -8.86
N LEU A 163 4.08 -20.27 -8.74
CA LEU A 163 5.21 -19.37 -9.00
C LEU A 163 6.38 -19.64 -8.03
N ALA A 164 6.08 -19.80 -6.74
CA ALA A 164 7.07 -20.07 -5.71
C ALA A 164 7.76 -21.43 -5.93
N ASP A 165 7.00 -22.48 -6.24
CA ASP A 165 7.55 -23.82 -6.50
C ASP A 165 8.45 -23.80 -7.74
N HIS A 166 8.06 -23.11 -8.82
CA HIS A 166 8.88 -22.94 -10.02
C HIS A 166 10.21 -22.23 -9.70
N LEU A 167 10.14 -21.08 -9.01
CA LEU A 167 11.32 -20.29 -8.68
C LEU A 167 12.22 -21.01 -7.66
N SER A 168 11.65 -21.66 -6.64
CA SER A 168 12.35 -22.43 -5.62
C SER A 168 13.15 -23.57 -6.23
N ASN A 169 12.57 -24.35 -7.14
CA ASN A 169 13.27 -25.44 -7.82
C ASN A 169 14.52 -24.95 -8.55
N ARG A 170 14.45 -23.83 -9.23
CA ARG A 170 15.59 -23.25 -9.95
C ARG A 170 16.63 -22.62 -9.01
N LEU A 171 16.19 -21.94 -7.96
CA LEU A 171 17.09 -21.39 -6.94
C LEU A 171 17.81 -22.49 -6.18
N SER A 172 17.17 -23.62 -5.88
CA SER A 172 17.79 -24.76 -5.21
C SER A 172 18.96 -25.36 -6.02
N VAL A 173 18.87 -25.34 -7.35
CA VAL A 173 19.99 -25.77 -8.21
C VAL A 173 21.13 -24.74 -8.22
N ILE A 174 20.80 -23.44 -8.29
CA ILE A 174 21.80 -22.37 -8.37
C ILE A 174 22.56 -22.22 -7.04
N LEU A 175 21.86 -22.35 -5.91
CA LEU A 175 22.39 -22.10 -4.57
C LEU A 175 22.72 -23.38 -3.79
N ALA A 176 22.74 -24.55 -4.44
CA ALA A 176 22.85 -25.87 -3.79
C ALA A 176 23.96 -25.97 -2.73
N ASP A 177 25.15 -25.45 -3.03
CA ASP A 177 26.33 -25.55 -2.16
C ASP A 177 26.38 -24.45 -1.07
N HIS A 178 25.48 -23.46 -1.14
CA HIS A 178 25.52 -22.26 -0.30
C HIS A 178 24.30 -22.08 0.60
N ALA A 179 23.13 -22.60 0.19
CA ALA A 179 21.89 -22.36 0.92
C ALA A 179 20.83 -23.44 0.69
N LYS A 180 20.03 -23.68 1.73
CA LYS A 180 18.78 -24.43 1.67
C LYS A 180 17.65 -23.48 1.25
N ILE A 181 16.82 -23.94 0.32
CA ILE A 181 15.67 -23.18 -0.21
C ILE A 181 14.37 -23.88 0.21
N GLU A 182 13.46 -23.13 0.78
CA GLU A 182 12.15 -23.65 1.22
C GLU A 182 11.02 -22.73 0.77
N VAL A 183 9.88 -23.30 0.37
CA VAL A 183 8.66 -22.52 0.10
C VAL A 183 7.82 -22.48 1.37
N VAL A 184 7.57 -21.29 1.88
CA VAL A 184 6.93 -21.05 3.16
C VAL A 184 5.68 -20.18 3.01
N LYS A 185 4.71 -20.37 3.92
CA LYS A 185 3.58 -19.45 4.06
C LYS A 185 4.09 -18.10 4.57
N SER A 186 3.56 -17.03 4.00
CA SER A 186 3.92 -15.67 4.33
C SER A 186 2.67 -14.80 4.49
N SER A 187 2.88 -13.58 4.93
CA SER A 187 1.87 -12.53 4.93
C SER A 187 2.44 -11.27 4.31
N ALA A 188 1.65 -10.61 3.49
CA ALA A 188 1.96 -9.33 2.89
C ALA A 188 1.04 -8.23 3.44
N GLN A 189 1.56 -7.01 3.52
CA GLN A 189 0.77 -5.82 3.87
C GLN A 189 0.27 -5.14 2.59
N ILE A 190 -0.92 -4.52 2.69
CA ILE A 190 -1.54 -3.81 1.55
C ILE A 190 -0.82 -2.49 1.25
N GLY A 191 0.05 -2.04 2.12
CA GLY A 191 0.87 -0.83 1.96
C GLY A 191 1.16 -0.17 3.29
N SER A 192 2.19 0.68 3.33
CA SER A 192 2.58 1.37 4.58
C SER A 192 1.68 2.55 4.94
N GLY A 193 0.70 2.89 4.13
CA GLY A 193 -0.18 4.04 4.34
C GLY A 193 -1.66 3.70 4.29
N SER A 194 -2.02 2.39 4.26
CA SER A 194 -3.41 1.94 4.17
C SER A 194 -3.54 0.55 4.77
N LEU A 195 -4.65 0.30 5.49
CA LEU A 195 -5.01 -0.99 6.07
C LEU A 195 -3.86 -1.60 6.92
N PRO A 196 -3.43 -0.94 8.00
CA PRO A 196 -2.19 -1.26 8.73
C PRO A 196 -2.22 -2.60 9.46
N ILE A 197 -3.39 -3.10 9.83
CA ILE A 197 -3.58 -4.39 10.51
C ILE A 197 -3.98 -5.52 9.57
N ASP A 198 -4.42 -5.20 8.37
CA ASP A 198 -4.88 -6.20 7.42
C ASP A 198 -3.69 -6.83 6.69
N GLN A 199 -3.64 -8.14 6.76
CA GLN A 199 -2.60 -8.92 6.11
C GLN A 199 -3.20 -9.81 5.03
N LEU A 200 -2.58 -9.80 3.86
CA LEU A 200 -2.90 -10.73 2.79
C LEU A 200 -2.09 -12.01 2.97
N SER A 201 -2.77 -13.16 2.91
CA SER A 201 -2.06 -14.44 2.85
C SER A 201 -1.11 -14.45 1.65
N SER A 202 0.13 -14.88 1.84
CA SER A 202 1.14 -14.90 0.79
C SER A 202 2.00 -16.16 0.85
N ILE A 203 2.88 -16.31 -0.14
CA ILE A 203 3.92 -17.34 -0.21
C ILE A 203 5.27 -16.64 -0.37
N ALA A 204 6.28 -17.13 0.32
CA ALA A 204 7.64 -16.66 0.18
C ALA A 204 8.59 -17.83 -0.05
N ILE A 205 9.75 -17.52 -0.63
CA ILE A 205 10.90 -18.41 -0.70
C ILE A 205 11.84 -18.00 0.41
N ALA A 206 12.09 -18.91 1.35
CA ALA A 206 13.04 -18.76 2.43
C ALA A 206 14.42 -19.33 2.00
N ILE A 207 15.45 -18.51 2.11
CA ILE A 207 16.83 -18.83 1.79
C ILE A 207 17.62 -18.88 3.10
N HIS A 208 18.08 -20.05 3.48
CA HIS A 208 18.91 -20.27 4.66
C HIS A 208 20.33 -20.66 4.24
N SER A 209 21.30 -19.79 4.48
CA SER A 209 22.69 -20.07 4.12
C SER A 209 23.35 -21.02 5.12
N HIS A 210 24.22 -21.88 4.62
CA HIS A 210 25.00 -22.83 5.44
C HIS A 210 26.26 -22.21 6.06
N GLN A 211 26.84 -21.20 5.42
CA GLN A 211 28.14 -20.67 5.74
C GLN A 211 28.18 -19.17 6.00
N PHE A 212 27.20 -18.44 5.47
CA PHE A 212 27.18 -16.97 5.51
C PHE A 212 26.00 -16.48 6.35
N SER A 213 26.19 -15.36 7.04
CA SER A 213 25.08 -14.75 7.77
C SER A 213 23.97 -14.31 6.82
N THR A 214 22.74 -14.35 7.29
CA THR A 214 21.58 -13.89 6.53
C THR A 214 21.71 -12.44 6.05
N ASN A 215 22.38 -11.58 6.86
CA ASN A 215 22.66 -10.19 6.48
C ASN A 215 23.62 -10.11 5.29
N GLN A 216 24.63 -10.98 5.21
CA GLN A 216 25.55 -11.03 4.07
C GLN A 216 24.79 -11.45 2.80
N ILE A 217 24.01 -12.52 2.87
CA ILE A 217 23.19 -12.98 1.73
C ILE A 217 22.22 -11.89 1.29
N ALA A 218 21.50 -11.26 2.22
CA ALA A 218 20.58 -10.17 1.92
C ALA A 218 21.28 -8.96 1.27
N LYS A 219 22.51 -8.64 1.72
CA LYS A 219 23.33 -7.59 1.11
C LYS A 219 23.70 -7.93 -0.33
N LEU A 220 24.14 -9.17 -0.61
CA LEU A 220 24.53 -9.60 -1.95
C LEU A 220 23.32 -9.57 -2.91
N PHE A 221 22.17 -10.09 -2.49
CA PHE A 221 20.94 -9.99 -3.26
C PHE A 221 20.54 -8.54 -3.54
N ARG A 222 20.68 -7.65 -2.54
CA ARG A 222 20.37 -6.22 -2.69
C ARG A 222 21.31 -5.54 -3.68
N LEU A 223 22.59 -5.85 -3.68
CA LEU A 223 23.56 -5.34 -4.67
C LEU A 223 23.23 -5.81 -6.09
N SER A 224 22.56 -6.96 -6.21
CA SER A 224 22.05 -7.49 -7.48
C SER A 224 20.60 -7.03 -7.80
N GLY A 225 20.06 -6.05 -7.06
CA GLY A 225 18.75 -5.44 -7.29
C GLY A 225 17.56 -6.18 -6.66
N ILE A 226 17.80 -7.24 -5.85
CA ILE A 226 16.74 -8.01 -5.21
C ILE A 226 16.66 -7.68 -3.71
N ILE A 227 15.52 -7.20 -3.27
CA ILE A 227 15.27 -6.83 -1.87
C ILE A 227 14.30 -7.85 -1.25
N GLY A 228 14.79 -8.61 -0.28
CA GLY A 228 13.99 -9.51 0.53
C GLY A 228 13.85 -9.02 1.98
N ARG A 229 13.04 -9.72 2.75
CA ARG A 229 12.87 -9.50 4.20
C ARG A 229 13.71 -10.51 4.97
N ILE A 230 14.34 -10.07 6.05
CA ILE A 230 14.98 -11.00 7.00
C ILE A 230 13.93 -11.38 8.04
N ARG A 231 13.69 -12.69 8.21
CA ARG A 231 12.81 -13.26 9.22
C ARG A 231 13.45 -14.47 9.87
N GLY A 232 13.68 -14.38 11.18
CA GLY A 232 14.56 -15.33 11.81
C GLY A 232 15.96 -15.29 11.17
N ASP A 233 16.56 -16.42 10.96
CA ASP A 233 17.87 -16.54 10.31
C ASP A 233 17.76 -16.91 8.81
N GLN A 234 16.80 -16.32 8.11
CA GLN A 234 16.49 -16.59 6.71
C GLN A 234 16.21 -15.30 5.94
N LEU A 235 16.64 -15.25 4.67
CA LEU A 235 16.19 -14.25 3.72
C LEU A 235 14.92 -14.73 3.02
N TRP A 236 13.84 -13.96 3.13
CA TRP A 236 12.55 -14.28 2.54
C TRP A 236 12.28 -13.40 1.32
N LEU A 237 12.03 -14.05 0.18
CA LEU A 237 11.56 -13.42 -1.07
C LEU A 237 10.07 -13.71 -1.22
N ASP A 238 9.23 -12.72 -0.94
CA ASP A 238 7.77 -12.85 -1.07
C ASP A 238 7.37 -12.76 -2.55
N VAL A 239 6.72 -13.80 -3.07
CA VAL A 239 6.42 -13.89 -4.51
C VAL A 239 5.15 -13.12 -4.91
N ARG A 240 4.39 -12.55 -3.98
CA ARG A 240 3.20 -11.77 -4.31
C ARG A 240 3.50 -10.55 -5.17
N SER A 241 4.65 -9.93 -4.95
CA SER A 241 5.09 -8.77 -5.74
C SER A 241 5.83 -9.13 -7.03
N VAL A 242 6.16 -10.41 -7.23
CA VAL A 242 6.99 -10.88 -8.35
C VAL A 242 6.10 -11.23 -9.56
N THR A 243 6.46 -10.73 -10.73
CA THR A 243 5.88 -11.09 -12.02
C THR A 243 6.68 -12.19 -12.70
N GLU A 244 6.12 -12.88 -13.70
CA GLU A 244 6.83 -13.91 -14.46
C GLU A 244 8.08 -13.34 -15.18
N VAL A 245 7.99 -12.10 -15.65
CA VAL A 245 9.12 -11.43 -16.32
C VAL A 245 10.31 -11.22 -15.38
N GLU A 246 10.03 -11.00 -14.09
CA GLU A 246 11.06 -10.76 -13.07
C GLU A 246 11.75 -12.04 -12.58
N LEU A 247 11.23 -13.22 -12.90
CA LEU A 247 11.86 -14.50 -12.53
C LEU A 247 13.30 -14.62 -13.04
N SER A 248 13.53 -14.23 -14.29
CA SER A 248 14.87 -14.25 -14.88
C SER A 248 15.84 -13.33 -14.14
N THR A 249 15.39 -12.18 -13.69
CA THR A 249 16.17 -11.22 -12.91
C THR A 249 16.57 -11.80 -11.57
N ILE A 250 15.64 -12.45 -10.85
CA ILE A 250 15.95 -13.10 -9.56
C ILE A 250 16.96 -14.24 -9.73
N LEU A 251 16.80 -15.07 -10.76
CA LEU A 251 17.72 -16.18 -11.04
C LEU A 251 19.11 -15.69 -11.44
N ASN A 252 19.20 -14.63 -12.22
CA ASN A 252 20.49 -14.02 -12.57
C ASN A 252 21.16 -13.39 -11.34
N ALA A 253 20.39 -12.71 -10.49
CA ALA A 253 20.90 -12.21 -9.21
C ALA A 253 21.46 -13.34 -8.33
N ALA A 254 20.77 -14.48 -8.24
CA ALA A 254 21.26 -15.64 -7.50
C ALA A 254 22.60 -16.17 -8.04
N LYS A 255 22.78 -16.22 -9.37
CA LYS A 255 24.06 -16.62 -9.99
C LYS A 255 25.19 -15.65 -9.66
N GLU A 256 24.93 -14.34 -9.65
CA GLU A 256 25.93 -13.35 -9.25
C GLU A 256 26.28 -13.44 -7.76
N VAL A 257 25.29 -13.75 -6.92
CA VAL A 257 25.52 -14.03 -5.49
C VAL A 257 26.45 -15.21 -5.33
N VAL A 258 26.24 -16.34 -6.00
CA VAL A 258 27.12 -17.53 -5.97
C VAL A 258 28.55 -17.16 -6.35
N LYS A 259 28.77 -16.45 -7.46
CA LYS A 259 30.12 -16.02 -7.87
C LYS A 259 30.85 -15.21 -6.78
N GLN A 260 30.13 -14.35 -6.08
CA GLN A 260 30.72 -13.54 -4.99
C GLN A 260 31.02 -14.39 -3.75
N LEU A 261 30.19 -15.39 -3.45
CA LEU A 261 30.42 -16.31 -2.34
C LEU A 261 31.65 -17.19 -2.61
N ASP A 262 31.79 -17.75 -3.82
CA ASP A 262 32.94 -18.56 -4.24
C ASP A 262 34.26 -17.76 -4.25
N GLY A 263 34.22 -16.50 -4.72
CA GLY A 263 35.35 -15.59 -4.70
C GLY A 263 35.86 -15.27 -3.28
N ASN A 264 34.96 -15.13 -2.33
CA ASN A 264 35.28 -14.86 -0.93
C ASN A 264 35.90 -16.09 -0.23
N ASN A 265 35.45 -17.31 -0.57
CA ASN A 265 36.00 -18.55 -0.03
C ASN A 265 37.46 -18.76 -0.50
N ASN A 266 37.78 -18.43 -1.75
CA ASN A 266 39.14 -18.56 -2.28
C ASN A 266 40.13 -17.55 -1.66
N SER A 267 39.65 -16.39 -1.23
CA SER A 267 40.47 -15.35 -0.58
C SER A 267 40.79 -15.68 0.89
N SER A 268 39.94 -16.47 1.55
CA SER A 268 40.10 -16.87 2.96
C SER A 268 41.02 -18.08 3.15
N ASN A 269 41.30 -18.84 2.08
CA ASN A 269 42.17 -20.02 2.10
C ASN A 269 43.61 -19.71 1.69
N VAL A 270 43.97 -18.47 1.41
CA VAL A 270 45.32 -18.02 0.97
C VAL A 270 46.02 -17.16 2.04
N SER A 271 45.48 -17.06 3.24
CA SER A 271 46.07 -16.30 4.36
C SER A 271 46.58 -17.17 5.48
#